data_2f6859b6ef43544d5a0e12bac015bbfc
#
_entry.id   2f6859b6ef43544d5a0e12bac015bbfc
#
_cell.length_a   1.000
_cell.length_b   1.000
_cell.length_c   1.000
_cell.angle_alpha   90.00
_cell.angle_beta   90.00
_cell.angle_gamma   90.00
#
_symmetry.space_group_name_H-M   'P 1'
#
loop_
_entity.id
_entity.type
_entity.pdbx_description
1 polymer ?
#
loop_
_entity_poly.entity_id
_entity_poly.type
_entity_poly.pdbx_seq_one_letter_code
_entity_poly.pdbx_strand_id
1 'polypeptide(L)'
;MANNSSNKDAYDEVFSSLEKHNKWFENSIPLIASENVPSPAVREAIISDFGNRYAEGWPGERVYAGCTYIDDVEIQCMDLAKKLFKAEFADVRPISGV
;
A
#
# COMPACT_ATOMS: atom_id res chain seq x y z
N MET A 1 4.84 35.15 -5.99
CA MET A 1 5.41 34.27 -4.94
C MET A 1 4.24 33.73 -4.14
N ALA A 2 3.95 32.43 -4.26
CA ALA A 2 2.92 31.81 -3.44
C ALA A 2 3.33 31.92 -1.96
N ASN A 3 2.39 32.33 -1.14
CA ASN A 3 2.59 32.62 0.27
C ASN A 3 2.98 31.34 1.00
N ASN A 4 4.23 31.17 1.44
CA ASN A 4 4.71 29.97 2.14
C ASN A 4 3.88 29.64 3.41
N SER A 5 3.20 30.61 3.99
CA SER A 5 2.29 30.41 5.12
C SER A 5 1.06 29.59 4.73
N SER A 6 0.45 29.81 3.56
CA SER A 6 -0.76 29.11 3.16
C SER A 6 -0.55 27.61 2.88
N ASN A 7 0.61 27.22 2.37
CA ASN A 7 0.94 25.81 2.13
C ASN A 7 1.22 25.08 3.44
N LYS A 8 1.87 25.75 4.39
CA LYS A 8 2.09 25.20 5.73
C LYS A 8 0.78 25.03 6.49
N ASP A 9 -0.10 26.01 6.40
CA ASP A 9 -1.41 25.95 7.06
C ASP A 9 -2.25 24.78 6.52
N ALA A 10 -2.26 24.58 5.19
CA ALA A 10 -2.93 23.46 4.57
C ALA A 10 -2.35 22.08 5.00
N TYR A 11 -1.02 21.99 5.10
CA TYR A 11 -0.36 20.80 5.63
C TYR A 11 -0.76 20.52 7.09
N ASP A 12 -0.68 21.54 7.95
CA ASP A 12 -1.01 21.40 9.36
C ASP A 12 -2.49 21.02 9.56
N GLU A 13 -3.40 21.54 8.73
CA GLU A 13 -4.82 21.18 8.75
C GLU A 13 -5.06 19.70 8.41
N VAL A 14 -4.40 19.19 7.37
CA VAL A 14 -4.50 17.77 6.99
C VAL A 14 -3.98 16.88 8.12
N PHE A 15 -2.80 17.17 8.66
CA PHE A 15 -2.22 16.34 9.73
C PHE A 15 -2.99 16.42 11.05
N SER A 16 -3.58 17.59 11.36
CA SER A 16 -4.52 17.72 12.48
C SER A 16 -5.76 16.83 12.32
N SER A 17 -6.28 16.75 11.09
CA SER A 17 -7.42 15.88 10.79
C SER A 17 -7.06 14.39 10.89
N LEU A 18 -5.88 14.00 10.42
CA LEU A 18 -5.37 12.62 10.58
C LEU A 18 -5.20 12.25 12.05
N GLU A 19 -4.67 13.14 12.88
CA GLU A 19 -4.52 12.88 14.31
C GLU A 19 -5.88 12.70 15.00
N LYS A 20 -6.87 13.55 14.70
CA LYS A 20 -8.23 13.42 15.24
C LYS A 20 -8.89 12.12 14.80
N HIS A 21 -8.73 11.74 13.54
CA HIS A 21 -9.22 10.48 13.00
C HIS A 21 -8.60 9.29 13.72
N ASN A 22 -7.28 9.26 13.90
CA ASN A 22 -6.58 8.19 14.59
C ASN A 22 -7.08 8.03 16.04
N LYS A 23 -7.20 9.12 16.78
CA LYS A 23 -7.74 9.13 18.15
C LYS A 23 -9.18 8.61 18.22
N TRP A 24 -9.98 8.92 17.21
CA TRP A 24 -11.35 8.39 17.14
C TRP A 24 -11.35 6.88 16.99
N PHE A 25 -10.59 6.37 16.01
CA PHE A 25 -10.56 4.93 15.72
C PHE A 25 -9.83 4.10 16.78
N GLU A 26 -8.90 4.66 17.55
CA GLU A 26 -8.31 3.99 18.72
C GLU A 26 -9.37 3.56 19.77
N ASN A 27 -10.50 4.27 19.84
CA ASN A 27 -11.58 4.02 20.77
C ASN A 27 -12.87 3.53 20.08
N SER A 28 -12.77 3.01 18.87
CA SER A 28 -13.92 2.59 18.07
C SER A 28 -13.73 1.18 17.54
N ILE A 29 -14.83 0.46 17.37
CA ILE A 29 -14.86 -0.82 16.67
C ILE A 29 -15.54 -0.60 15.32
N PRO A 30 -14.79 -0.50 14.21
CA PRO A 30 -15.39 -0.34 12.90
C PRO A 30 -16.11 -1.62 12.48
N LEU A 31 -17.35 -1.47 11.99
CA LEU A 31 -18.19 -2.58 11.57
C LEU A 31 -18.40 -2.65 10.04
N ILE A 32 -17.54 -1.98 9.28
CA ILE A 32 -17.56 -2.06 7.82
C ILE A 32 -16.75 -3.29 7.40
N ALA A 33 -17.43 -4.31 6.90
CA ALA A 33 -16.85 -5.63 6.65
C ALA A 33 -15.77 -5.64 5.56
N SER A 34 -15.75 -4.65 4.68
CA SER A 34 -14.75 -4.52 3.60
C SER A 34 -13.45 -3.83 4.04
N GLU A 35 -13.41 -3.26 5.23
CA GLU A 35 -12.21 -2.59 5.74
C GLU A 35 -11.20 -3.60 6.28
N ASN A 36 -9.92 -3.31 6.05
CA ASN A 36 -8.82 -4.07 6.62
C ASN A 36 -7.71 -3.11 7.08
N VAL A 37 -7.24 -3.32 8.31
CA VAL A 37 -6.14 -2.53 8.88
C VAL A 37 -4.86 -3.35 8.76
N PRO A 38 -3.94 -2.98 7.86
CA PRO A 38 -2.68 -3.70 7.71
C PRO A 38 -1.75 -3.46 8.92
N SER A 39 -0.87 -4.41 9.16
CA SER A 39 0.16 -4.27 10.19
C SER A 39 1.12 -3.10 9.92
N PRO A 40 1.83 -2.57 10.93
CA PRO A 40 2.85 -1.54 10.72
C PRO A 40 3.90 -1.94 9.69
N ALA A 41 4.35 -3.19 9.69
CA ALA A 41 5.33 -3.70 8.72
C ALA A 41 4.80 -3.65 7.27
N VAL A 42 3.55 -3.98 7.04
CA VAL A 42 2.91 -3.85 5.72
C VAL A 42 2.81 -2.39 5.29
N ARG A 43 2.44 -1.49 6.21
CA ARG A 43 2.38 -0.05 5.93
C ARG A 43 3.76 0.52 5.58
N GLU A 44 4.81 0.09 6.26
CA GLU A 44 6.18 0.49 5.96
C GLU A 44 6.58 0.11 4.52
N ALA A 45 6.23 -1.08 4.06
CA ALA A 45 6.46 -1.49 2.69
C ALA A 45 5.65 -0.66 1.68
N ILE A 46 4.38 -0.35 1.98
CA ILE A 46 3.50 0.43 1.10
C ILE A 46 4.02 1.86 0.89
N ILE A 47 4.56 2.51 1.91
CA ILE A 47 5.11 3.87 1.81
C ILE A 47 6.54 3.93 1.26
N SER A 48 7.12 2.80 0.91
CA SER A 48 8.45 2.73 0.30
C SER A 48 8.44 3.27 -1.14
N ASP A 49 9.63 3.40 -1.72
CA ASP A 49 9.78 3.84 -3.12
C ASP A 49 9.04 2.94 -4.13
N PHE A 50 8.73 1.70 -3.79
CA PHE A 50 7.92 0.80 -4.62
C PHE A 50 6.55 1.42 -4.97
N GLY A 51 5.94 2.16 -4.05
CA GLY A 51 4.69 2.87 -4.28
C GLY A 51 4.75 3.97 -5.35
N ASN A 52 5.95 4.38 -5.76
CA ASN A 52 6.18 5.40 -6.78
C ASN A 52 6.46 4.83 -8.18
N ARG A 53 6.46 3.50 -8.33
CA ARG A 53 6.95 2.84 -9.54
C ARG A 53 5.84 2.14 -10.29
N TYR A 54 6.05 2.01 -11.61
CA TYR A 54 5.27 1.16 -12.49
C TYR A 54 5.98 -0.17 -12.70
N ALA A 55 5.24 -1.26 -12.64
CA ALA A 55 5.73 -2.61 -12.83
C ALA A 55 4.83 -3.39 -13.80
N GLU A 56 4.45 -2.75 -14.90
CA GLU A 56 3.62 -3.37 -15.93
C GLU A 56 4.30 -4.59 -16.53
N GLY A 57 3.56 -5.68 -16.66
CA GLY A 57 4.05 -6.98 -17.14
C GLY A 57 4.17 -8.02 -16.02
N TRP A 58 4.79 -9.13 -16.31
CA TRP A 58 5.12 -10.19 -15.36
C TRP A 58 6.56 -10.06 -14.85
N PRO A 59 6.90 -10.67 -13.72
CA PRO A 59 8.30 -10.80 -13.31
C PRO A 59 9.16 -11.35 -14.43
N GLY A 60 10.27 -10.67 -14.72
CA GLY A 60 11.18 -11.00 -15.84
C GLY A 60 10.74 -10.51 -17.21
N GLU A 61 9.50 -10.05 -17.37
CA GLU A 61 8.94 -9.58 -18.66
C GLU A 61 8.30 -8.18 -18.50
N ARG A 62 8.98 -7.29 -17.78
CA ARG A 62 8.47 -5.93 -17.52
C ARG A 62 8.61 -5.01 -18.70
N VAL A 63 7.62 -4.13 -18.88
CA VAL A 63 7.68 -3.06 -19.89
C VAL A 63 8.71 -2.00 -19.50
N TYR A 64 8.87 -1.74 -18.21
CA TYR A 64 9.79 -0.71 -17.70
C TYR A 64 11.04 -1.32 -17.04
N ALA A 65 12.16 -0.61 -17.16
CA ALA A 65 13.38 -0.95 -16.44
C ALA A 65 13.26 -0.64 -14.93
N GLY A 66 14.14 -1.23 -14.12
CA GLY A 66 14.23 -0.93 -12.69
C GLY A 66 13.31 -1.79 -11.80
N CYS A 67 12.75 -2.87 -12.32
CA CYS A 67 11.81 -3.73 -11.61
C CYS A 67 12.45 -4.96 -10.93
N THR A 68 13.76 -5.10 -10.93
CA THR A 68 14.44 -6.32 -10.42
C THR A 68 13.97 -6.72 -9.03
N TYR A 69 13.96 -5.80 -8.08
CA TYR A 69 13.54 -6.08 -6.70
C TYR A 69 12.02 -6.10 -6.51
N ILE A 70 11.27 -5.44 -7.40
CA ILE A 70 9.81 -5.56 -7.44
C ILE A 70 9.44 -6.98 -7.87
N ASP A 71 10.16 -7.55 -8.84
CA ASP A 71 10.00 -8.94 -9.28
C ASP A 71 10.20 -9.91 -8.12
N ASP A 72 11.25 -9.73 -7.32
CA ASP A 72 11.53 -10.57 -6.16
C ASP A 72 10.37 -10.55 -5.16
N VAL A 73 9.81 -9.38 -4.86
CA VAL A 73 8.68 -9.24 -3.93
C VAL A 73 7.41 -9.85 -4.51
N GLU A 74 7.11 -9.63 -5.79
CA GLU A 74 5.92 -10.19 -6.43
C GLU A 74 5.98 -11.72 -6.48
N ILE A 75 7.14 -12.31 -6.80
CA ILE A 75 7.35 -13.76 -6.78
C ILE A 75 7.15 -14.31 -5.37
N GLN A 76 7.73 -13.69 -4.35
CA GLN A 76 7.53 -14.09 -2.96
C GLN A 76 6.06 -14.02 -2.54
N CYS A 77 5.34 -12.98 -2.94
CA CYS A 77 3.90 -12.86 -2.66
C CYS A 77 3.10 -13.98 -3.31
N MET A 78 3.39 -14.32 -4.59
CA MET A 78 2.74 -15.45 -5.27
C MET A 78 3.01 -16.78 -4.54
N ASP A 79 4.25 -17.02 -4.13
CA ASP A 79 4.62 -18.25 -3.43
C ASP A 79 3.97 -18.36 -2.04
N LEU A 80 3.88 -17.25 -1.32
CA LEU A 80 3.20 -17.21 -0.03
C LEU A 80 1.68 -17.42 -0.19
N ALA A 81 1.07 -16.82 -1.21
CA ALA A 81 -0.35 -17.02 -1.51
C ALA A 81 -0.64 -18.48 -1.87
N LYS A 82 0.18 -19.11 -2.73
CA LYS A 82 0.05 -20.54 -3.05
C LYS A 82 0.13 -21.42 -1.81
N LYS A 83 1.08 -21.14 -0.91
CA LYS A 83 1.21 -21.89 0.35
C LYS A 83 0.01 -21.70 1.27
N LEU A 84 -0.45 -20.46 1.44
CA LEU A 84 -1.54 -20.11 2.34
C LEU A 84 -2.86 -20.75 1.90
N PHE A 85 -3.17 -20.66 0.62
CA PHE A 85 -4.44 -21.16 0.05
C PHE A 85 -4.33 -22.58 -0.49
N LYS A 86 -3.15 -23.22 -0.43
CA LYS A 86 -2.89 -24.55 -1.02
C LYS A 86 -3.27 -24.60 -2.50
N ALA A 87 -2.98 -23.52 -3.21
CA ALA A 87 -3.29 -23.35 -4.62
C ALA A 87 -2.06 -23.66 -5.49
N GLU A 88 -2.30 -24.16 -6.68
CA GLU A 88 -1.25 -24.38 -7.68
C GLU A 88 -0.78 -23.08 -8.32
N PHE A 89 -1.71 -22.16 -8.54
CA PHE A 89 -1.46 -20.84 -9.14
C PHE A 89 -1.95 -19.71 -8.22
N ALA A 90 -1.28 -18.57 -8.27
CA ALA A 90 -1.69 -17.34 -7.60
C ALA A 90 -1.36 -16.12 -8.46
N ASP A 91 -2.27 -15.17 -8.52
CA ASP A 91 -2.03 -13.83 -9.06
C ASP A 91 -2.23 -12.82 -7.93
N VAL A 92 -1.21 -12.04 -7.64
CA VAL A 92 -1.18 -11.08 -6.53
C VAL A 92 -1.27 -9.62 -7.01
N ARG A 93 -1.57 -9.39 -8.28
CA ARG A 93 -1.70 -8.07 -8.89
C ARG A 93 -3.04 -7.36 -8.66
N PRO A 94 -4.16 -8.00 -8.27
CA PRO A 94 -5.41 -7.29 -8.00
C PRO A 94 -5.21 -6.20 -6.94
N ILE A 95 -5.74 -5.01 -7.23
CA ILE A 95 -5.61 -3.81 -6.38
C ILE A 95 -6.85 -3.53 -5.54
N SER A 96 -7.90 -4.31 -5.68
CA SER A 96 -9.14 -4.16 -4.92
C SER A 96 -9.82 -5.50 -4.69
N GLY A 97 -10.78 -5.53 -3.75
CA GLY A 97 -11.60 -6.70 -3.47
C GLY A 97 -12.63 -7.05 -4.57
N VAL A 98 -12.67 -6.26 -5.61
CA VAL A 98 -13.54 -6.54 -6.77
C VAL A 98 -12.96 -7.66 -7.61
#